data_0d7a4b7b238f3ac8541b1b5247bfa50e
#
_entry.id   0d7a4b7b238f3ac8541b1b5247bfa50e
#
_cell.length_a   1.000
_cell.length_b   1.000
_cell.length_c   1.000
_cell.angle_alpha   90.00
_cell.angle_beta   90.00
_cell.angle_gamma   90.00
#
_symmetry.space_group_name_H-M   'P 1'
#
loop_
_entity.id
_entity.type
_entity.pdbx_description
1 polymer ?
#
loop_
_entity_poly.entity_id
_entity_poly.type
_entity_poly.pdbx_seq_one_letter_code
_entity_poly.pdbx_strand_id
1 'polypeptide(L)'
;MSVGLTLLVIVTILVLLGVCRGVLDKMGLNDRQALIITGALFVGGLIPDIPLGGEVYVNIGGALIPLAVCVYLIVRAGTAKERVRALIGALVTGLAVYWLGRFMPDEPEAIAFDPNYIYGLVGGLTAYLLGRSRRGAFVAGVLGVMGADIYQAVELRARGVNQALHLGGAGAVDVIVIAGLTGVILAEVVGEIIERVTRGATRDENREFKDGKIRRRDGE
;
A
#
# COMPACT_ATOMS: atom_id res chain seq x y z
N MET A 1 -5.39 -20.98 7.02
CA MET A 1 -5.26 -19.53 7.35
C MET A 1 -5.25 -18.79 6.02
N SER A 2 -5.99 -17.69 5.89
CA SER A 2 -5.97 -16.91 4.65
C SER A 2 -4.57 -16.26 4.49
N VAL A 3 -4.08 -16.16 3.25
CA VAL A 3 -2.77 -15.57 2.95
C VAL A 3 -2.68 -14.14 3.51
N GLY A 4 -3.76 -13.38 3.49
CA GLY A 4 -3.82 -12.04 4.06
C GLY A 4 -3.60 -12.01 5.57
N LEU A 5 -4.19 -12.93 6.33
CA LEU A 5 -3.97 -13.05 7.76
C LEU A 5 -2.49 -13.40 8.06
N THR A 6 -1.92 -14.30 7.27
CA THR A 6 -0.51 -14.68 7.38
C THR A 6 0.38 -13.48 7.11
N LEU A 7 0.10 -12.68 6.08
CA LEU A 7 0.83 -11.48 5.72
C LEU A 7 0.74 -10.42 6.85
N LEU A 8 -0.44 -10.23 7.41
CA LEU A 8 -0.66 -9.29 8.52
C LEU A 8 0.11 -9.73 9.78
N VAL A 9 0.09 -11.03 10.11
CA VAL A 9 0.86 -11.60 11.23
C VAL A 9 2.36 -11.42 11.00
N ILE A 10 2.86 -11.69 9.79
CA ILE A 10 4.26 -11.48 9.45
C ILE A 10 4.64 -10.01 9.61
N VAL A 11 3.85 -9.08 9.05
CA VAL A 11 4.12 -7.64 9.19
C VAL A 11 4.11 -7.22 10.66
N THR A 12 3.15 -7.71 11.44
CA THR A 12 3.08 -7.43 12.89
C THR A 12 4.33 -7.92 13.61
N ILE A 13 4.78 -9.15 13.33
CA ILE A 13 6.00 -9.71 13.92
C ILE A 13 7.24 -8.90 13.52
N LEU A 14 7.36 -8.52 12.24
CA LEU A 14 8.47 -7.70 11.74
C LEU A 14 8.50 -6.31 12.39
N VAL A 15 7.34 -5.71 12.64
CA VAL A 15 7.23 -4.43 13.36
C VAL A 15 7.64 -4.61 14.82
N LEU A 16 7.17 -5.67 15.50
CA LEU A 16 7.53 -5.98 16.88
C LEU A 16 9.04 -6.25 17.04
N LEU A 17 9.66 -6.93 16.08
CA LEU A 17 11.10 -7.17 16.06
C LEU A 17 11.92 -5.92 15.70
N GLY A 18 11.27 -4.79 15.39
CA GLY A 18 11.94 -3.55 15.01
C GLY A 18 12.64 -3.58 13.65
N VAL A 19 12.43 -4.63 12.86
CA VAL A 19 13.02 -4.77 11.51
C VAL A 19 12.48 -3.70 10.56
N CYS A 20 11.23 -3.30 10.77
CA CYS A 20 10.56 -2.30 9.92
C CYS A 20 10.78 -0.84 10.38
N ARG A 21 11.63 -0.57 11.38
CA ARG A 21 11.86 0.81 11.88
C ARG A 21 12.22 1.79 10.77
N GLY A 22 13.16 1.42 9.92
CA GLY A 22 13.57 2.28 8.81
C GLY A 22 12.47 2.57 7.78
N VAL A 23 11.54 1.64 7.59
CA VAL A 23 10.36 1.80 6.73
C VAL A 23 9.38 2.78 7.36
N LEU A 24 9.07 2.55 8.64
CA LEU A 24 8.09 3.32 9.41
C LEU A 24 8.54 4.77 9.62
N ASP A 25 9.82 4.98 9.95
CA ASP A 25 10.40 6.32 10.06
C ASP A 25 10.29 7.09 8.75
N LYS A 26 10.56 6.44 7.62
CA LYS A 26 10.42 7.05 6.29
C LYS A 26 8.96 7.29 5.88
N MET A 27 8.01 6.55 6.47
CA MET A 27 6.57 6.84 6.36
C MET A 27 6.13 7.94 7.34
N GLY A 28 6.96 8.28 8.32
CA GLY A 28 6.64 9.22 9.40
C GLY A 28 5.74 8.60 10.46
N LEU A 29 5.83 7.30 10.63
CA LEU A 29 5.15 6.50 11.65
C LEU A 29 6.19 5.95 12.61
N ASN A 30 5.97 6.07 13.91
CA ASN A 30 6.79 5.39 14.92
C ASN A 30 6.30 3.94 15.11
N ASP A 31 7.16 3.09 15.65
CA ASP A 31 6.83 1.69 15.94
C ASP A 31 5.49 1.54 16.70
N ARG A 32 5.25 2.42 17.69
CA ARG A 32 4.00 2.42 18.46
C ARG A 32 2.77 2.74 17.60
N GLN A 33 2.88 3.70 16.69
CA GLN A 33 1.78 4.05 15.76
C GLN A 33 1.51 2.91 14.79
N ALA A 34 2.56 2.27 14.27
CA ALA A 34 2.42 1.12 13.39
C ALA A 34 1.73 -0.05 14.09
N LEU A 35 2.11 -0.36 15.33
CA LEU A 35 1.45 -1.42 16.12
C LEU A 35 -0.02 -1.09 16.39
N ILE A 36 -0.33 0.17 16.74
CA ILE A 36 -1.70 0.61 16.94
C ILE A 36 -2.51 0.48 15.65
N ILE A 37 -1.97 0.92 14.52
CA ILE A 37 -2.65 0.81 13.21
C ILE A 37 -2.87 -0.65 12.85
N THR A 38 -1.86 -1.50 12.98
CA THR A 38 -1.96 -2.93 12.66
C THR A 38 -2.98 -3.63 13.56
N GLY A 39 -2.94 -3.35 14.86
CA GLY A 39 -3.94 -3.87 15.81
C GLY A 39 -5.34 -3.38 15.51
N ALA A 40 -5.49 -2.10 15.14
CA ALA A 40 -6.77 -1.51 14.78
C ALA A 40 -7.32 -2.09 13.46
N LEU A 41 -6.47 -2.34 12.46
CA LEU A 41 -6.86 -3.05 11.22
C LEU A 41 -7.43 -4.43 11.53
N PHE A 42 -6.73 -5.18 12.43
CA PHE A 42 -7.17 -6.53 12.80
C PHE A 42 -8.47 -6.51 13.60
N VAL A 43 -8.55 -5.72 14.68
CA VAL A 43 -9.75 -5.62 15.53
C VAL A 43 -10.91 -5.00 14.75
N GLY A 44 -10.65 -3.94 13.98
CA GLY A 44 -11.66 -3.30 13.15
C GLY A 44 -12.20 -4.21 12.05
N GLY A 45 -11.36 -5.11 11.53
CA GLY A 45 -11.77 -6.12 10.53
C GLY A 45 -12.68 -7.21 11.09
N LEU A 46 -12.70 -7.43 12.41
CA LEU A 46 -13.61 -8.37 13.06
C LEU A 46 -15.00 -7.76 13.34
N ILE A 47 -15.11 -6.44 13.25
CA ILE A 47 -16.39 -5.75 13.47
C ILE A 47 -17.23 -5.86 12.20
N PRO A 48 -18.53 -6.16 12.32
CA PRO A 48 -19.45 -6.19 11.18
C PRO A 48 -19.44 -4.87 10.40
N ASP A 49 -19.67 -4.98 9.09
CA ASP A 49 -19.72 -3.82 8.19
C ASP A 49 -20.80 -2.84 8.61
N ILE A 50 -20.48 -1.56 8.57
CA ILE A 50 -21.39 -0.47 8.89
C ILE A 50 -22.21 -0.13 7.64
N PRO A 51 -23.56 -0.24 7.68
CA PRO A 51 -24.41 0.17 6.58
C PRO A 51 -24.46 1.71 6.48
N LEU A 52 -24.06 2.25 5.33
CA LEU A 52 -24.16 3.68 5.03
C LEU A 52 -25.47 4.06 4.31
N GLY A 53 -26.27 3.05 3.97
CA GLY A 53 -27.50 3.22 3.18
C GLY A 53 -27.33 2.94 1.70
N GLY A 54 -28.44 2.67 0.99
CA GLY A 54 -28.42 2.40 -0.44
C GLY A 54 -27.56 1.19 -0.86
N GLU A 55 -27.52 0.15 -0.02
CA GLU A 55 -26.73 -1.08 -0.25
C GLU A 55 -25.18 -0.85 -0.25
N VAL A 56 -24.73 0.20 0.46
CA VAL A 56 -23.32 0.47 0.67
C VAL A 56 -22.94 0.12 2.09
N TYR A 57 -21.95 -0.73 2.24
CA TYR A 57 -21.40 -1.21 3.51
C TYR A 57 -19.91 -0.89 3.59
N VAL A 58 -19.44 -0.51 4.77
CA VAL A 58 -18.04 -0.14 4.99
C VAL A 58 -17.50 -0.85 6.22
N ASN A 59 -16.40 -1.57 6.05
CA ASN A 59 -15.70 -2.20 7.15
C ASN A 59 -14.71 -1.22 7.80
N ILE A 60 -14.65 -1.26 9.13
CA ILE A 60 -13.74 -0.37 9.89
C ILE A 60 -12.28 -0.70 9.59
N GLY A 61 -11.90 -1.97 9.69
CA GLY A 61 -10.52 -2.42 9.50
C GLY A 61 -10.07 -2.41 8.05
N GLY A 62 -10.93 -2.86 7.13
CA GLY A 62 -10.57 -2.97 5.72
C GLY A 62 -10.66 -1.67 4.93
N ALA A 63 -11.47 -0.69 5.35
CA ALA A 63 -11.67 0.56 4.62
C ALA A 63 -11.40 1.82 5.45
N LEU A 64 -12.08 2.01 6.60
CA LEU A 64 -11.99 3.28 7.33
C LEU A 64 -10.60 3.54 7.90
N ILE A 65 -9.96 2.55 8.49
CA ILE A 65 -8.62 2.70 9.06
C ILE A 65 -7.58 2.94 7.95
N PRO A 66 -7.51 2.16 6.85
CA PRO A 66 -6.62 2.47 5.73
C PRO A 66 -6.85 3.86 5.15
N LEU A 67 -8.11 4.28 5.01
CA LEU A 67 -8.46 5.63 4.55
C LEU A 67 -7.94 6.71 5.50
N ALA A 68 -8.14 6.54 6.82
CA ALA A 68 -7.62 7.47 7.83
C ALA A 68 -6.09 7.57 7.79
N VAL A 69 -5.40 6.45 7.59
CA VAL A 69 -3.93 6.43 7.40
C VAL A 69 -3.56 7.17 6.12
N CYS A 70 -4.27 7.00 5.01
CA CYS A 70 -4.03 7.75 3.78
C CYS A 70 -4.17 9.26 3.98
N VAL A 71 -5.24 9.70 4.63
CA VAL A 71 -5.44 11.13 4.96
C VAL A 71 -4.28 11.65 5.82
N TYR A 72 -3.90 10.91 6.85
CA TYR A 72 -2.76 11.26 7.70
C TYR A 72 -1.47 11.40 6.90
N LEU A 73 -1.16 10.44 6.02
CA LEU A 73 0.05 10.46 5.20
C LEU A 73 0.05 11.61 4.17
N ILE A 74 -1.10 11.91 3.56
CA ILE A 74 -1.26 13.03 2.63
C ILE A 74 -1.05 14.37 3.34
N VAL A 75 -1.63 14.54 4.53
CA VAL A 75 -1.46 15.77 5.32
C VAL A 75 -0.01 15.95 5.75
N ARG A 76 0.64 14.85 6.14
CA ARG A 76 2.05 14.81 6.55
C ARG A 76 3.06 14.82 5.39
N ALA A 77 2.60 14.75 4.14
CA ALA A 77 3.48 14.81 2.98
C ALA A 77 4.21 16.17 2.92
N GLY A 78 5.54 16.12 2.81
CA GLY A 78 6.42 17.30 2.91
C GLY A 78 6.27 18.28 1.75
N THR A 79 5.80 17.81 0.57
CA THR A 79 5.68 18.63 -0.63
C THR A 79 4.36 18.42 -1.36
N ALA A 80 3.85 19.49 -2.00
CA ALA A 80 2.68 19.39 -2.88
C ALA A 80 2.90 18.38 -4.02
N LYS A 81 4.14 18.29 -4.52
CA LYS A 81 4.51 17.33 -5.59
C LYS A 81 4.32 15.88 -5.15
N GLU A 82 4.66 15.54 -3.90
CA GLU A 82 4.46 14.21 -3.35
C GLU A 82 2.96 13.86 -3.24
N ARG A 83 2.13 14.82 -2.79
CA ARG A 83 0.67 14.65 -2.70
C ARG A 83 0.05 14.40 -4.07
N VAL A 84 0.33 15.28 -5.03
CA VAL A 84 -0.19 15.16 -6.40
C VAL A 84 0.23 13.83 -7.03
N ARG A 85 1.47 13.43 -6.83
CA ARG A 85 1.98 12.16 -7.35
C ARG A 85 1.27 10.94 -6.73
N ALA A 86 1.02 10.95 -5.41
CA ALA A 86 0.29 9.89 -4.73
C ALA A 86 -1.16 9.79 -5.25
N LEU A 87 -1.83 10.94 -5.49
CA LEU A 87 -3.18 10.97 -6.03
C LEU A 87 -3.24 10.52 -7.50
N ILE A 88 -2.28 10.94 -8.33
CA ILE A 88 -2.17 10.43 -9.70
C ILE A 88 -1.89 8.93 -9.68
N GLY A 89 -1.01 8.49 -8.78
CA GLY A 89 -0.75 7.07 -8.55
C GLY A 89 -2.01 6.31 -8.17
N ALA A 90 -2.85 6.87 -7.28
CA ALA A 90 -4.13 6.28 -6.91
C ALA A 90 -5.08 6.14 -8.12
N LEU A 91 -5.19 7.20 -8.93
CA LEU A 91 -6.03 7.16 -10.13
C LEU A 91 -5.58 6.06 -11.11
N VAL A 92 -4.28 6.00 -11.40
CA VAL A 92 -3.74 4.99 -12.35
C VAL A 92 -3.82 3.59 -11.76
N THR A 93 -3.58 3.42 -10.45
CA THR A 93 -3.76 2.13 -9.77
C THR A 93 -5.22 1.68 -9.84
N GLY A 94 -6.17 2.59 -9.58
CA GLY A 94 -7.60 2.28 -9.68
C GLY A 94 -8.00 1.87 -11.10
N LEU A 95 -7.51 2.57 -12.12
CA LEU A 95 -7.74 2.19 -13.52
C LEU A 95 -7.13 0.81 -13.84
N ALA A 96 -5.92 0.53 -13.38
CA ALA A 96 -5.26 -0.75 -13.61
C ALA A 96 -6.05 -1.91 -12.98
N VAL A 97 -6.48 -1.76 -11.72
CA VAL A 97 -7.28 -2.78 -11.01
C VAL A 97 -8.64 -2.95 -11.67
N TYR A 98 -9.32 -1.86 -12.02
CA TYR A 98 -10.61 -1.90 -12.72
C TYR A 98 -10.53 -2.63 -14.06
N TRP A 99 -9.52 -2.31 -14.89
CA TRP A 99 -9.32 -2.99 -16.17
C TRP A 99 -8.93 -4.46 -15.97
N LEU A 100 -8.10 -4.77 -15.00
CA LEU A 100 -7.74 -6.15 -14.68
C LEU A 100 -8.99 -6.97 -14.35
N GLY A 101 -9.93 -6.44 -13.57
CA GLY A 101 -11.18 -7.10 -13.26
C GLY A 101 -12.03 -7.43 -14.48
N ARG A 102 -11.91 -6.65 -15.55
CA ARG A 102 -12.62 -6.93 -16.81
C ARG A 102 -12.00 -8.05 -17.66
N PHE A 103 -10.73 -8.34 -17.47
CA PHE A 103 -10.04 -9.41 -18.19
C PHE A 103 -10.01 -10.72 -17.39
N MET A 104 -10.39 -10.69 -16.12
CA MET A 104 -10.47 -11.91 -15.34
C MET A 104 -11.74 -12.71 -15.67
N PRO A 105 -11.63 -14.04 -15.74
CA PRO A 105 -12.81 -14.90 -15.93
C PRO A 105 -13.77 -14.75 -14.75
N ASP A 106 -15.07 -14.77 -15.05
CA ASP A 106 -16.14 -14.73 -14.04
C ASP A 106 -16.25 -16.05 -13.26
N GLU A 107 -15.59 -17.13 -13.73
CA GLU A 107 -15.62 -18.44 -13.11
C GLU A 107 -14.46 -18.62 -12.12
N PRO A 108 -14.75 -18.66 -10.79
CA PRO A 108 -13.71 -18.81 -9.75
C PRO A 108 -12.91 -20.12 -9.89
N GLU A 109 -13.51 -21.15 -10.48
CA GLU A 109 -12.90 -22.48 -10.64
C GLU A 109 -11.76 -22.50 -11.69
N ALA A 110 -11.73 -21.52 -12.58
CA ALA A 110 -10.69 -21.40 -13.61
C ALA A 110 -9.37 -20.83 -13.09
N ILE A 111 -9.35 -20.30 -11.86
CA ILE A 111 -8.20 -19.58 -11.31
C ILE A 111 -7.66 -20.32 -10.08
N ALA A 112 -6.41 -20.73 -10.12
CA ALA A 112 -5.75 -21.45 -9.02
C ALA A 112 -5.56 -20.62 -7.73
N PHE A 113 -5.73 -19.30 -7.82
CA PHE A 113 -5.58 -18.33 -6.71
C PHE A 113 -6.81 -17.43 -6.63
N ASP A 114 -7.19 -17.02 -5.42
CA ASP A 114 -8.27 -16.06 -5.22
C ASP A 114 -7.95 -14.76 -5.99
N PRO A 115 -8.84 -14.28 -6.87
CA PRO A 115 -8.64 -13.06 -7.66
C PRO A 115 -8.25 -11.83 -6.83
N ASN A 116 -8.72 -11.75 -5.60
CA ASN A 116 -8.42 -10.66 -4.68
C ASN A 116 -6.92 -10.48 -4.42
N TYR A 117 -6.15 -11.57 -4.38
CA TYR A 117 -4.70 -11.46 -4.23
C TYR A 117 -4.03 -10.90 -5.47
N ILE A 118 -4.54 -11.25 -6.65
CA ILE A 118 -4.03 -10.74 -7.92
C ILE A 118 -4.31 -9.24 -8.02
N TYR A 119 -5.52 -8.80 -7.68
CA TYR A 119 -5.87 -7.38 -7.61
C TYR A 119 -4.98 -6.62 -6.61
N GLY A 120 -4.78 -7.18 -5.42
CA GLY A 120 -3.92 -6.60 -4.40
C GLY A 120 -2.47 -6.48 -4.87
N LEU A 121 -1.93 -7.52 -5.52
CA LEU A 121 -0.56 -7.54 -6.04
C LEU A 121 -0.38 -6.52 -7.18
N VAL A 122 -1.26 -6.53 -8.16
CA VAL A 122 -1.20 -5.60 -9.31
C VAL A 122 -1.43 -4.17 -8.85
N GLY A 123 -2.39 -3.96 -7.96
CA GLY A 123 -2.63 -2.65 -7.34
C GLY A 123 -1.40 -2.15 -6.59
N GLY A 124 -0.77 -2.99 -5.77
CA GLY A 124 0.45 -2.66 -5.04
C GLY A 124 1.64 -2.38 -5.94
N LEU A 125 1.84 -3.18 -7.01
CA LEU A 125 2.91 -2.97 -7.98
C LEU A 125 2.74 -1.64 -8.73
N THR A 126 1.53 -1.36 -9.22
CA THR A 126 1.21 -0.11 -9.91
C THR A 126 1.42 1.09 -8.98
N ALA A 127 0.95 0.98 -7.75
CA ALA A 127 1.12 2.00 -6.73
C ALA A 127 2.60 2.27 -6.41
N TYR A 128 3.43 1.22 -6.34
CA TYR A 128 4.87 1.37 -6.17
C TYR A 128 5.52 2.11 -7.34
N LEU A 129 5.25 1.69 -8.58
CA LEU A 129 5.85 2.28 -9.78
C LEU A 129 5.56 3.78 -9.89
N LEU A 130 4.38 4.20 -9.51
CA LEU A 130 3.93 5.58 -9.60
C LEU A 130 4.20 6.38 -8.32
N GLY A 131 4.03 5.78 -7.17
CA GLY A 131 4.22 6.42 -5.86
C GLY A 131 5.66 6.80 -5.59
N ARG A 132 6.62 5.96 -5.96
CA ARG A 132 8.09 6.09 -5.77
C ARG A 132 8.54 6.47 -4.34
N SER A 133 7.63 6.52 -3.40
CA SER A 133 7.89 6.68 -1.98
C SER A 133 7.00 5.72 -1.23
N ARG A 134 7.43 5.28 -0.06
CA ARG A 134 6.65 4.36 0.78
C ARG A 134 5.27 4.92 1.10
N ARG A 135 5.20 6.22 1.45
CA ARG A 135 3.93 6.93 1.68
C ARG A 135 3.06 6.98 0.43
N GLY A 136 3.66 7.40 -0.69
CA GLY A 136 2.96 7.51 -1.97
C GLY A 136 2.45 6.17 -2.47
N ALA A 137 3.23 5.09 -2.32
CA ALA A 137 2.83 3.75 -2.69
C ALA A 137 1.65 3.24 -1.85
N PHE A 138 1.69 3.44 -0.51
CA PHE A 138 0.55 3.09 0.35
C PHE A 138 -0.72 3.82 -0.06
N VAL A 139 -0.64 5.16 -0.16
CA VAL A 139 -1.79 5.99 -0.54
C VAL A 139 -2.34 5.61 -1.91
N ALA A 140 -1.45 5.39 -2.89
CA ALA A 140 -1.86 5.00 -4.24
C ALA A 140 -2.52 3.62 -4.27
N GLY A 141 -2.02 2.65 -3.51
CA GLY A 141 -2.61 1.31 -3.41
C GLY A 141 -3.99 1.34 -2.78
N VAL A 142 -4.10 1.91 -1.58
CA VAL A 142 -5.36 1.98 -0.83
C VAL A 142 -6.43 2.77 -1.57
N LEU A 143 -6.14 4.03 -1.94
CA LEU A 143 -7.12 4.88 -2.60
C LEU A 143 -7.43 4.42 -4.04
N GLY A 144 -6.46 3.79 -4.71
CA GLY A 144 -6.65 3.27 -6.05
C GLY A 144 -7.64 2.11 -6.07
N VAL A 145 -7.43 1.09 -5.23
CA VAL A 145 -8.34 -0.05 -5.13
C VAL A 145 -9.72 0.39 -4.67
N MET A 146 -9.79 1.18 -3.59
CA MET A 146 -11.07 1.73 -3.10
C MET A 146 -11.81 2.52 -4.18
N GLY A 147 -11.09 3.32 -4.98
CA GLY A 147 -11.64 4.06 -6.11
C GLY A 147 -12.16 3.14 -7.21
N ALA A 148 -11.47 2.03 -7.50
CA ALA A 148 -11.92 1.03 -8.47
C ALA A 148 -13.23 0.36 -8.02
N ASP A 149 -13.33 -0.02 -6.74
CA ASP A 149 -14.53 -0.65 -6.18
C ASP A 149 -15.74 0.30 -6.25
N ILE A 150 -15.54 1.57 -5.86
CA ILE A 150 -16.59 2.60 -5.94
C ILE A 150 -17.02 2.82 -7.38
N TYR A 151 -16.06 2.95 -8.31
CA TYR A 151 -16.37 3.17 -9.72
C TYR A 151 -17.14 1.99 -10.32
N GLN A 152 -16.72 0.75 -10.02
CA GLN A 152 -17.40 -0.45 -10.47
C GLN A 152 -18.84 -0.53 -9.93
N ALA A 153 -19.06 -0.20 -8.67
CA ALA A 153 -20.40 -0.19 -8.07
C ALA A 153 -21.31 0.85 -8.73
N VAL A 154 -20.79 2.06 -9.02
CA VAL A 154 -21.52 3.12 -9.72
C VAL A 154 -21.87 2.67 -11.14
N GLU A 155 -20.94 2.04 -11.85
CA GLU A 155 -21.16 1.54 -13.21
C GLU A 155 -22.24 0.44 -13.24
N LEU A 156 -22.18 -0.55 -12.33
CA LEU A 156 -23.17 -1.63 -12.22
C LEU A 156 -24.57 -1.06 -11.95
N ARG A 157 -24.66 -0.10 -11.02
CA ARG A 157 -25.91 0.57 -10.70
C ARG A 157 -26.48 1.35 -11.90
N ALA A 158 -25.61 2.02 -12.66
CA ALA A 158 -26.02 2.74 -13.90
C ALA A 158 -26.53 1.78 -14.98
N ARG A 159 -26.08 0.53 -14.96
CA ARG A 159 -26.57 -0.57 -15.84
C ARG A 159 -27.81 -1.27 -15.32
N GLY A 160 -28.39 -0.84 -14.19
CA GLY A 160 -29.57 -1.43 -13.58
C GLY A 160 -29.27 -2.70 -12.75
N VAL A 161 -28.01 -3.00 -12.48
CA VAL A 161 -27.61 -4.11 -11.61
C VAL A 161 -27.47 -3.59 -10.18
N ASN A 162 -28.38 -4.03 -9.31
CA ASN A 162 -28.33 -3.72 -7.88
C ASN A 162 -27.43 -4.75 -7.19
N GLN A 163 -26.18 -4.37 -6.96
CA GLN A 163 -25.22 -5.15 -6.20
C GLN A 163 -24.78 -4.35 -4.98
N ALA A 164 -24.75 -4.99 -3.82
CA ALA A 164 -24.23 -4.37 -2.60
C ALA A 164 -22.73 -4.08 -2.72
N LEU A 165 -22.32 -2.86 -2.36
CA LEU A 165 -20.93 -2.46 -2.29
C LEU A 165 -20.41 -2.67 -0.88
N HIS A 166 -19.45 -3.57 -0.70
CA HIS A 166 -18.74 -3.81 0.55
C HIS A 166 -17.31 -3.26 0.47
N LEU A 167 -17.09 -2.03 0.93
CA LEU A 167 -15.74 -1.45 0.99
C LEU A 167 -14.96 -2.04 2.18
N GLY A 168 -13.88 -2.72 1.87
CA GLY A 168 -13.06 -3.35 2.90
C GLY A 168 -13.70 -4.57 3.56
N GLY A 169 -14.69 -5.21 2.92
CA GLY A 169 -15.52 -6.26 3.52
C GLY A 169 -14.77 -7.51 3.99
N ALA A 170 -13.57 -7.77 3.46
CA ALA A 170 -12.68 -8.80 3.98
C ALA A 170 -11.82 -8.35 5.18
N GLY A 171 -12.05 -7.14 5.70
CA GLY A 171 -11.35 -6.59 6.86
C GLY A 171 -9.85 -6.42 6.64
N ALA A 172 -9.04 -6.86 7.61
CA ALA A 172 -7.59 -6.73 7.54
C ALA A 172 -6.92 -7.49 6.37
N VAL A 173 -7.64 -8.39 5.72
CA VAL A 173 -7.18 -9.19 4.57
C VAL A 173 -7.80 -8.72 3.25
N ASP A 174 -8.44 -7.57 3.28
CA ASP A 174 -9.06 -6.96 2.11
C ASP A 174 -8.04 -6.54 1.05
N VAL A 175 -8.47 -6.52 -0.20
CA VAL A 175 -7.66 -6.11 -1.36
C VAL A 175 -7.09 -4.71 -1.17
N ILE A 176 -7.86 -3.80 -0.56
CA ILE A 176 -7.46 -2.42 -0.24
C ILE A 176 -6.21 -2.43 0.65
N VAL A 177 -6.23 -3.23 1.72
CA VAL A 177 -5.10 -3.35 2.66
C VAL A 177 -3.91 -4.03 2.01
N ILE A 178 -4.16 -5.14 1.28
CA ILE A 178 -3.12 -5.90 0.58
C ILE A 178 -2.40 -5.02 -0.44
N ALA A 179 -3.11 -4.26 -1.25
CA ALA A 179 -2.52 -3.37 -2.25
C ALA A 179 -1.64 -2.28 -1.60
N GLY A 180 -2.12 -1.67 -0.52
CA GLY A 180 -1.36 -0.67 0.23
C GLY A 180 -0.07 -1.25 0.81
N LEU A 181 -0.14 -2.39 1.50
CA LEU A 181 1.02 -3.06 2.09
C LEU A 181 2.01 -3.56 1.04
N THR A 182 1.52 -4.18 -0.04
CA THR A 182 2.37 -4.65 -1.15
C THR A 182 3.14 -3.50 -1.78
N GLY A 183 2.48 -2.35 -2.01
CA GLY A 183 3.13 -1.15 -2.53
C GLY A 183 4.26 -0.65 -1.62
N VAL A 184 4.05 -0.67 -0.30
CA VAL A 184 5.09 -0.28 0.68
C VAL A 184 6.24 -1.28 0.71
N ILE A 185 5.95 -2.58 0.72
CA ILE A 185 6.98 -3.63 0.74
C ILE A 185 7.85 -3.55 -0.52
N LEU A 186 7.24 -3.37 -1.69
CA LEU A 186 7.98 -3.18 -2.95
C LEU A 186 8.85 -1.93 -2.92
N ALA A 187 8.30 -0.81 -2.40
CA ALA A 187 9.06 0.44 -2.26
C ALA A 187 10.25 0.28 -1.30
N GLU A 188 10.12 -0.55 -0.25
CA GLU A 188 11.22 -0.85 0.67
C GLU A 188 12.29 -1.71 0.01
N VAL A 189 11.89 -2.87 -0.52
CA VAL A 189 12.82 -3.85 -1.10
C VAL A 189 13.61 -3.22 -2.25
N VAL A 190 12.93 -2.56 -3.18
CA VAL A 190 13.61 -1.94 -4.32
C VAL A 190 14.42 -0.72 -3.88
N GLY A 191 13.91 0.07 -2.92
CA GLY A 191 14.65 1.19 -2.34
C GLY A 191 15.97 0.75 -1.71
N GLU A 192 15.95 -0.35 -0.94
CA GLU A 192 17.12 -0.94 -0.32
C GLU A 192 18.13 -1.48 -1.37
N ILE A 193 17.64 -2.16 -2.41
CA ILE A 193 18.48 -2.66 -3.51
C ILE A 193 19.18 -1.51 -4.21
N ILE A 194 18.45 -0.45 -4.59
CA ILE A 194 19.01 0.73 -5.26
C ILE A 194 20.06 1.40 -4.36
N GLU A 195 19.77 1.55 -3.07
CA GLU A 195 20.69 2.17 -2.13
C GLU A 195 21.99 1.35 -1.99
N ARG A 196 21.91 0.04 -1.91
CA ARG A 196 23.08 -0.86 -1.86
C ARG A 196 23.90 -0.79 -3.15
N VAL A 197 23.25 -0.82 -4.31
CA VAL A 197 23.93 -0.73 -5.62
C VAL A 197 24.59 0.64 -5.77
N THR A 198 23.90 1.72 -5.42
CA THR A 198 24.43 3.08 -5.54
C THR A 198 25.58 3.34 -4.56
N ARG A 199 25.46 2.88 -3.31
CA ARG A 199 26.54 2.99 -2.31
C ARG A 199 27.75 2.15 -2.70
N GLY A 200 27.55 1.00 -3.35
CA GLY A 200 28.64 0.18 -3.91
C GLY A 200 29.38 0.88 -5.05
N ALA A 201 28.66 1.64 -5.88
CA ALA A 201 29.24 2.38 -7.00
C ALA A 201 29.96 3.69 -6.59
N THR A 202 29.62 4.25 -5.41
CA THR A 202 30.21 5.51 -4.90
C THR A 202 31.34 5.30 -3.89
N ARG A 203 31.75 4.08 -3.65
CA ARG A 203 32.97 3.80 -2.88
C ARG A 203 34.18 4.07 -3.82
N ASP A 204 34.39 5.34 -4.11
CA ASP A 204 35.58 5.84 -4.78
C ASP A 204 36.74 5.64 -3.77
N GLU A 205 37.56 4.62 -3.97
CA GLU A 205 38.68 4.23 -3.11
C GLU A 205 39.70 5.36 -2.93
N ASN A 206 39.58 6.44 -3.68
CA ASN A 206 40.47 7.58 -3.71
C ASN A 206 40.00 8.81 -2.89
N ARG A 207 38.96 8.66 -2.05
CA ARG A 207 38.51 9.79 -1.22
C ARG A 207 38.63 9.44 0.27
N GLU A 208 39.46 10.17 0.97
CA GLU A 208 39.64 10.09 2.41
C GLU A 208 38.99 11.31 3.09
N PHE A 209 38.24 11.07 4.15
CA PHE A 209 37.62 12.10 4.97
C PHE A 209 38.63 12.49 6.07
N LYS A 210 39.29 13.65 5.91
CA LYS A 210 40.24 14.13 6.90
C LYS A 210 39.91 15.58 7.26
N ASP A 211 39.84 15.87 8.56
CA ASP A 211 39.54 17.21 9.12
C ASP A 211 38.22 17.83 8.63
N GLY A 212 37.16 17.05 8.48
CA GLY A 212 35.83 17.52 8.05
C GLY A 212 35.74 17.89 6.57
N LYS A 213 36.74 17.56 5.74
CA LYS A 213 36.77 17.80 4.30
C LYS A 213 37.11 16.51 3.54
N ILE A 214 36.45 16.31 2.39
CA ILE A 214 36.76 15.22 1.47
C ILE A 214 38.00 15.63 0.69
N ARG A 215 39.10 14.90 0.84
CA ARG A 215 40.33 15.08 0.05
C ARG A 215 40.52 13.87 -0.88
N ARG A 216 41.03 14.11 -2.08
CA ARG A 216 41.52 13.07 -2.96
C ARG A 216 42.80 12.51 -2.35
N ARG A 217 42.93 11.22 -2.28
CA ARG A 217 44.16 10.54 -1.90
C ARG A 217 45.09 10.68 -3.11
N ASP A 218 45.95 11.66 -3.07
CA ASP A 218 47.00 11.83 -4.08
C ASP A 218 47.97 10.65 -3.87
N GLY A 219 48.08 9.80 -4.92
CA GLY A 219 48.98 8.67 -4.89
C GLY A 219 50.44 9.16 -4.79
N GLU A 220 51.19 8.60 -3.86
CA GLU A 220 52.65 8.55 -3.91
C GLU A 220 53.12 7.59 -5.01
#